data_cc250487241e95cabe5c1d44c51017f1
#
_entry.id   cc250487241e95cabe5c1d44c51017f1
#
_cell.length_a   1.000
_cell.length_b   1.000
_cell.length_c   1.000
_cell.angle_alpha   90.00
_cell.angle_beta   90.00
_cell.angle_gamma   90.00
#
_symmetry.space_group_name_H-M   'P 1'
#
loop_
_entity.id
_entity.type
_entity.pdbx_description
1 polymer ?
#
loop_
_entity_poly.entity_id
_entity_poly.type
_entity_poly.pdbx_seq_one_letter_code
_entity_poly.pdbx_strand_id
1 'polypeptide(L)'
;MRIMKMQSKFLDVFLESLEKFGTLYGPVRRDGVLRFEKLEKISDLEISNELPIIPLKKLFHPMKFTMLQFDERGFSPDYSVIERRVIIGVHPCDIHGLLRLDEIFMEKPADPYYTELRKSSSIIGFSCMPNKSSLCKSTDTDMIEEGFDLFFVKLHEFYLVWVGSSRGYDMIHEREEFFEENVSHEDIDRYVEWREKRNRIFELSIDFNNMPDLMELSYNDEIWNYFANKCLSCGQCSMVCPTCNCYTVTDVFDVTNESRGKRNRMWDSCMFVDYSLVAGGHNFRGSRVDRLKLWYTHKLKSFGREYGRPGCVGCGRCVETCPVDINVLTVATALTTREVPKQ
;
A
#
# COMPACT_ATOMS: atom_id res chain seq x y z
N MET A 1 -10.16 9.37 -19.79
CA MET A 1 -10.36 8.01 -19.26
C MET A 1 -11.63 7.44 -19.91
N ARG A 2 -11.59 6.21 -20.41
CA ARG A 2 -12.74 5.54 -21.04
C ARG A 2 -13.39 4.63 -20.01
N ILE A 3 -14.73 4.56 -20.02
CA ILE A 3 -15.50 3.66 -19.15
C ILE A 3 -16.24 2.69 -20.05
N MET A 4 -16.19 1.40 -19.69
CA MET A 4 -16.86 0.32 -20.40
C MET A 4 -17.67 -0.52 -19.42
N LYS A 5 -18.57 -1.34 -19.93
CA LYS A 5 -19.41 -2.26 -19.17
C LYS A 5 -19.06 -3.69 -19.52
N MET A 6 -18.96 -4.56 -18.52
CA MET A 6 -18.71 -6.00 -18.69
C MET A 6 -19.66 -6.81 -17.82
N GLN A 7 -20.32 -7.81 -18.37
CA GLN A 7 -21.17 -8.72 -17.61
C GLN A 7 -20.34 -9.56 -16.63
N SER A 8 -20.81 -9.73 -15.38
CA SER A 8 -20.04 -10.41 -14.32
C SER A 8 -19.65 -11.85 -14.67
N LYS A 9 -20.44 -12.53 -15.50
CA LYS A 9 -20.17 -13.91 -15.93
C LYS A 9 -18.89 -14.07 -16.77
N PHE A 10 -18.36 -12.98 -17.32
CA PHE A 10 -17.15 -13.01 -18.15
C PHE A 10 -15.87 -12.71 -17.36
N LEU A 11 -15.99 -12.35 -16.05
CA LEU A 11 -14.86 -11.89 -15.27
C LEU A 11 -13.71 -12.91 -15.25
N ASP A 12 -13.98 -14.16 -14.86
CA ASP A 12 -12.94 -15.17 -14.67
C ASP A 12 -12.22 -15.46 -15.99
N VAL A 13 -12.97 -15.62 -17.09
CA VAL A 13 -12.40 -15.87 -18.43
C VAL A 13 -11.58 -14.68 -18.91
N PHE A 14 -12.03 -13.45 -18.62
CA PHE A 14 -11.27 -12.26 -18.92
C PHE A 14 -9.96 -12.20 -18.13
N LEU A 15 -10.03 -12.37 -16.80
CA LEU A 15 -8.85 -12.31 -15.95
C LEU A 15 -7.82 -13.41 -16.28
N GLU A 16 -8.27 -14.61 -16.65
CA GLU A 16 -7.40 -15.69 -17.10
C GLU A 16 -6.66 -15.32 -18.40
N SER A 17 -7.33 -14.61 -19.33
CA SER A 17 -6.69 -14.17 -20.57
C SER A 17 -5.53 -13.20 -20.37
N LEU A 18 -5.45 -12.54 -19.19
CA LEU A 18 -4.39 -11.59 -18.85
C LEU A 18 -3.03 -12.25 -18.58
N GLU A 19 -2.94 -13.58 -18.50
CA GLU A 19 -1.64 -14.31 -18.42
C GLU A 19 -0.68 -13.96 -19.55
N LYS A 20 -1.20 -13.54 -20.71
CA LYS A 20 -0.39 -13.06 -21.85
C LYS A 20 0.44 -11.81 -21.51
N PHE A 21 0.03 -11.01 -20.53
CA PHE A 21 0.69 -9.77 -20.13
C PHE A 21 1.71 -9.97 -19.02
N GLY A 22 1.66 -11.10 -18.32
CA GLY A 22 2.59 -11.46 -17.25
C GLY A 22 2.03 -12.48 -16.29
N THR A 23 2.85 -12.85 -15.30
CA THR A 23 2.45 -13.75 -14.22
C THR A 23 1.32 -13.10 -13.40
N LEU A 24 0.22 -13.83 -13.21
CA LEU A 24 -0.91 -13.34 -12.43
C LEU A 24 -0.62 -13.39 -10.94
N TYR A 25 -0.92 -12.31 -10.25
CA TYR A 25 -0.89 -12.17 -8.80
C TYR A 25 -2.23 -11.63 -8.32
N GLY A 26 -2.63 -12.03 -7.11
CA GLY A 26 -3.86 -11.51 -6.51
C GLY A 26 -4.00 -11.91 -5.05
N PRO A 27 -5.07 -11.46 -4.37
CA PRO A 27 -5.42 -11.96 -3.05
C PRO A 27 -5.83 -13.44 -3.12
N VAL A 28 -5.16 -14.26 -2.33
CA VAL A 28 -5.42 -15.70 -2.17
C VAL A 28 -5.56 -16.00 -0.68
N ARG A 29 -6.55 -16.82 -0.32
CA ARG A 29 -6.72 -17.27 1.07
C ARG A 29 -5.98 -18.57 1.32
N ARG A 30 -4.98 -18.51 2.22
CA ARG A 30 -4.23 -19.67 2.70
C ARG A 30 -4.32 -19.72 4.22
N ASP A 31 -4.71 -20.87 4.77
CA ASP A 31 -4.88 -21.08 6.21
C ASP A 31 -5.73 -19.99 6.90
N GLY A 32 -6.82 -19.56 6.22
CA GLY A 32 -7.71 -18.51 6.71
C GLY A 32 -7.20 -17.08 6.57
N VAL A 33 -5.97 -16.87 6.09
CA VAL A 33 -5.34 -15.55 5.94
C VAL A 33 -5.30 -15.14 4.47
N LEU A 34 -5.80 -13.94 4.17
CA LEU A 34 -5.77 -13.36 2.83
C LEU A 34 -4.38 -12.74 2.55
N ARG A 35 -3.77 -13.09 1.42
CA ARG A 35 -2.41 -12.66 1.04
C ARG A 35 -2.33 -12.40 -0.45
N PHE A 36 -1.57 -11.37 -0.87
CA PHE A 36 -1.18 -11.24 -2.27
C PHE A 36 -0.16 -12.32 -2.61
N GLU A 37 -0.51 -13.24 -3.51
CA GLU A 37 0.37 -14.33 -3.96
C GLU A 37 0.26 -14.52 -5.47
N LYS A 38 1.20 -15.26 -6.05
CA LYS A 38 1.11 -15.74 -7.42
C LYS A 38 -0.11 -16.68 -7.52
N LEU A 39 -0.91 -16.48 -8.55
CA LEU A 39 -2.05 -17.36 -8.84
C LEU A 39 -1.57 -18.57 -9.63
N GLU A 40 -1.92 -19.74 -9.17
CA GLU A 40 -1.74 -20.98 -9.95
C GLU A 40 -2.96 -21.21 -10.86
N LYS A 41 -4.12 -20.79 -10.41
CA LYS A 41 -5.40 -20.82 -11.14
C LYS A 41 -6.19 -19.57 -10.80
N ILE A 42 -6.99 -19.10 -11.74
CA ILE A 42 -7.85 -17.95 -11.50
C ILE A 42 -8.89 -18.22 -10.39
N SER A 43 -9.29 -19.47 -10.20
CA SER A 43 -10.19 -19.87 -9.10
C SER A 43 -9.60 -19.71 -7.69
N ASP A 44 -8.29 -19.50 -7.56
CA ASP A 44 -7.64 -19.20 -6.27
C ASP A 44 -7.79 -17.74 -5.88
N LEU A 45 -8.15 -16.87 -6.82
CA LEU A 45 -8.31 -15.43 -6.62
C LEU A 45 -9.55 -15.14 -5.77
N GLU A 46 -9.37 -14.43 -4.67
CA GLU A 46 -10.46 -13.98 -3.81
C GLU A 46 -10.62 -12.45 -3.89
N ILE A 47 -11.56 -11.99 -4.71
CA ILE A 47 -11.95 -10.58 -4.76
C ILE A 47 -13.00 -10.34 -3.68
N SER A 48 -12.61 -9.68 -2.60
CA SER A 48 -13.46 -9.41 -1.44
C SER A 48 -13.27 -7.98 -0.92
N ASN A 49 -14.04 -7.61 0.11
CA ASN A 49 -13.85 -6.32 0.81
C ASN A 49 -12.75 -6.39 1.89
N GLU A 50 -12.24 -7.58 2.18
CA GLU A 50 -11.15 -7.78 3.13
C GLU A 50 -9.82 -7.37 2.51
N LEU A 51 -8.97 -6.73 3.31
CA LEU A 51 -7.63 -6.34 2.89
C LEU A 51 -6.60 -7.38 3.33
N PRO A 52 -5.70 -7.84 2.44
CA PRO A 52 -4.52 -8.57 2.87
C PRO A 52 -3.75 -7.78 3.92
N ILE A 53 -3.42 -8.40 5.05
CA ILE A 53 -2.71 -7.72 6.16
C ILE A 53 -1.35 -7.17 5.69
N ILE A 54 -0.58 -7.97 4.97
CA ILE A 54 0.64 -7.49 4.33
C ILE A 54 0.25 -6.82 3.00
N PRO A 55 0.48 -5.50 2.88
CA PRO A 55 -0.01 -4.72 1.76
C PRO A 55 0.68 -5.07 0.45
N LEU A 56 0.08 -4.62 -0.64
CA LEU A 56 0.57 -4.77 -2.01
C LEU A 56 2.03 -4.32 -2.19
N LYS A 57 2.52 -3.38 -1.38
CA LYS A 57 3.91 -2.88 -1.46
C LYS A 57 4.96 -3.99 -1.48
N LYS A 58 4.68 -5.17 -0.88
CA LYS A 58 5.63 -6.29 -0.87
C LYS A 58 6.03 -6.79 -2.27
N LEU A 59 5.21 -6.53 -3.29
CA LEU A 59 5.48 -6.89 -4.66
C LEU A 59 6.36 -5.86 -5.40
N PHE A 60 6.45 -4.62 -4.88
CA PHE A 60 7.23 -3.51 -5.45
C PHE A 60 8.43 -3.12 -4.60
N HIS A 61 8.33 -3.34 -3.33
CA HIS A 61 9.36 -3.20 -2.33
C HIS A 61 9.43 -4.53 -1.57
N PRO A 62 10.12 -5.57 -2.11
CA PRO A 62 10.15 -6.89 -1.52
C PRO A 62 10.68 -6.90 -0.09
N MET A 63 10.14 -7.78 0.77
CA MET A 63 10.52 -7.87 2.19
C MET A 63 12.01 -8.15 2.36
N LYS A 64 12.59 -8.92 1.44
CA LYS A 64 14.04 -9.19 1.36
C LYS A 64 14.40 -9.56 -0.08
N PHE A 65 15.47 -8.98 -0.61
CA PHE A 65 16.06 -9.38 -1.89
C PHE A 65 17.53 -9.02 -1.97
N THR A 66 18.25 -9.67 -2.86
CA THR A 66 19.64 -9.34 -3.19
C THR A 66 19.66 -8.19 -4.19
N MET A 67 20.32 -7.06 -3.81
CA MET A 67 20.49 -5.91 -4.70
C MET A 67 21.63 -6.13 -5.69
N LEU A 68 22.76 -6.63 -5.19
CA LEU A 68 23.94 -6.89 -5.98
C LEU A 68 24.77 -8.04 -5.42
N GLN A 69 25.57 -8.62 -6.28
CA GLN A 69 26.62 -9.56 -5.91
C GLN A 69 27.97 -8.91 -6.18
N PHE A 70 28.97 -9.22 -5.40
CA PHE A 70 30.33 -8.69 -5.55
C PHE A 70 31.38 -9.78 -5.40
N ASP A 71 32.48 -9.62 -6.11
CA ASP A 71 33.69 -10.43 -6.02
C ASP A 71 34.94 -9.56 -6.29
N GLU A 72 36.11 -10.19 -6.40
CA GLU A 72 37.39 -9.52 -6.68
C GLU A 72 37.40 -8.67 -7.95
N ARG A 73 36.46 -8.93 -8.88
CA ARG A 73 36.35 -8.22 -10.17
C ARG A 73 35.46 -7.01 -10.10
N GLY A 74 34.70 -6.86 -9.01
CA GLY A 74 33.78 -5.76 -8.81
C GLY A 74 32.38 -6.21 -8.35
N PHE A 75 31.35 -5.48 -8.76
CA PHE A 75 29.97 -5.78 -8.39
C PHE A 75 29.07 -5.86 -9.64
N SER A 76 28.02 -6.66 -9.53
CA SER A 76 26.95 -6.77 -10.53
C SER A 76 25.58 -6.65 -9.88
N PRO A 77 24.68 -5.80 -10.39
CA PRO A 77 23.29 -5.75 -9.92
C PRO A 77 22.57 -7.08 -10.11
N ASP A 78 21.71 -7.42 -9.17
CA ASP A 78 20.86 -8.61 -9.24
C ASP A 78 19.41 -8.18 -9.49
N TYR A 79 18.92 -8.37 -10.70
CA TYR A 79 17.56 -8.04 -11.13
C TYR A 79 16.64 -9.28 -11.17
N SER A 80 17.02 -10.38 -10.54
CA SER A 80 16.23 -11.63 -10.53
C SER A 80 14.85 -11.51 -9.92
N VAL A 81 14.62 -10.47 -9.11
CA VAL A 81 13.31 -10.15 -8.51
C VAL A 81 12.33 -9.53 -9.51
N ILE A 82 12.82 -9.07 -10.68
CA ILE A 82 12.02 -8.35 -11.68
C ILE A 82 11.42 -9.34 -12.67
N GLU A 83 10.11 -9.36 -12.76
CA GLU A 83 9.34 -10.14 -13.73
C GLU A 83 8.13 -9.33 -14.19
N ARG A 84 7.55 -9.68 -15.35
CA ARG A 84 6.28 -9.10 -15.78
C ARG A 84 5.14 -9.68 -14.96
N ARG A 85 4.32 -8.81 -14.36
CA ARG A 85 3.23 -9.18 -13.46
C ARG A 85 1.94 -8.49 -13.85
N VAL A 86 0.83 -9.19 -13.67
CA VAL A 86 -0.51 -8.62 -13.65
C VAL A 86 -1.08 -8.84 -12.26
N ILE A 87 -1.31 -7.77 -11.53
CA ILE A 87 -1.74 -7.82 -10.11
C ILE A 87 -3.21 -7.45 -10.05
N ILE A 88 -4.03 -8.41 -9.67
CA ILE A 88 -5.49 -8.36 -9.70
C ILE A 88 -6.04 -8.20 -8.28
N GLY A 89 -7.23 -7.62 -8.15
CA GLY A 89 -7.92 -7.50 -6.85
C GLY A 89 -7.35 -6.41 -5.94
N VAL A 90 -6.75 -5.38 -6.52
CA VAL A 90 -6.11 -4.29 -5.77
C VAL A 90 -7.15 -3.24 -5.36
N HIS A 91 -7.24 -2.94 -4.06
CA HIS A 91 -8.14 -1.90 -3.56
C HIS A 91 -7.57 -0.49 -3.78
N PRO A 92 -8.43 0.56 -3.85
CA PRO A 92 -8.01 1.95 -4.05
C PRO A 92 -6.92 2.40 -3.06
N CYS A 93 -7.07 2.10 -1.77
CA CYS A 93 -6.09 2.50 -0.76
C CYS A 93 -4.69 1.86 -0.96
N ASP A 94 -4.60 0.65 -1.54
CA ASP A 94 -3.32 0.04 -1.88
C ASP A 94 -2.71 0.67 -3.14
N ILE A 95 -3.53 1.05 -4.15
CA ILE A 95 -3.06 1.80 -5.33
C ILE A 95 -2.54 3.18 -4.89
N HIS A 96 -3.30 3.91 -4.06
CA HIS A 96 -2.81 5.16 -3.47
C HIS A 96 -1.55 4.96 -2.62
N GLY A 97 -1.41 3.81 -1.95
CA GLY A 97 -0.19 3.43 -1.25
C GLY A 97 1.01 3.35 -2.18
N LEU A 98 0.85 2.76 -3.37
CA LEU A 98 1.89 2.73 -4.39
C LEU A 98 2.22 4.12 -4.92
N LEU A 99 1.22 4.96 -5.20
CA LEU A 99 1.45 6.35 -5.64
C LEU A 99 2.27 7.16 -4.62
N ARG A 100 2.10 6.89 -3.30
CA ARG A 100 2.98 7.47 -2.25
C ARG A 100 4.40 6.93 -2.29
N LEU A 101 4.57 5.66 -2.60
CA LEU A 101 5.88 5.05 -2.75
C LEU A 101 6.57 5.48 -4.05
N ASP A 102 5.80 5.72 -5.13
CA ASP A 102 6.29 6.26 -6.38
C ASP A 102 6.95 7.65 -6.15
N GLU A 103 6.32 8.53 -5.35
CA GLU A 103 6.86 9.83 -4.98
C GLU A 103 8.23 9.72 -4.27
N ILE A 104 8.44 8.68 -3.46
CA ILE A 104 9.68 8.48 -2.72
C ILE A 104 10.75 7.78 -3.56
N PHE A 105 10.38 6.68 -4.23
CA PHE A 105 11.35 5.78 -4.87
C PHE A 105 11.64 6.14 -6.33
N MET A 106 10.76 6.88 -7.01
CA MET A 106 10.94 7.28 -8.40
C MET A 106 11.42 8.72 -8.56
N GLU A 107 11.49 9.50 -7.46
CA GLU A 107 12.15 10.78 -7.42
C GLU A 107 13.68 10.63 -7.61
N LYS A 108 14.30 11.63 -8.20
CA LYS A 108 15.74 11.56 -8.53
C LYS A 108 16.63 11.77 -7.29
N PRO A 109 17.59 10.88 -7.03
CA PRO A 109 17.95 9.69 -7.80
C PRO A 109 16.97 8.53 -7.57
N ALA A 110 16.33 8.06 -8.63
CA ALA A 110 15.34 7.01 -8.55
C ALA A 110 15.95 5.66 -8.12
N ASP A 111 15.18 4.90 -7.32
CA ASP A 111 15.52 3.52 -6.97
C ASP A 111 15.31 2.62 -8.20
N PRO A 112 16.36 1.98 -8.75
CA PRO A 112 16.24 1.23 -9.99
C PRO A 112 15.39 -0.03 -9.82
N TYR A 113 15.43 -0.71 -8.69
CA TYR A 113 14.68 -1.93 -8.43
C TYR A 113 13.19 -1.65 -8.33
N TYR A 114 12.82 -0.64 -7.53
CA TYR A 114 11.43 -0.23 -7.42
C TYR A 114 10.88 0.24 -8.76
N THR A 115 11.62 1.08 -9.46
CA THR A 115 11.22 1.63 -10.77
C THR A 115 10.97 0.54 -11.80
N GLU A 116 11.84 -0.46 -11.90
CA GLU A 116 11.68 -1.55 -12.86
C GLU A 116 10.53 -2.49 -12.46
N LEU A 117 10.33 -2.77 -11.17
CA LEU A 117 9.17 -3.52 -10.69
C LEU A 117 7.85 -2.79 -11.01
N ARG A 118 7.79 -1.45 -10.86
CA ARG A 118 6.61 -0.65 -11.23
C ARG A 118 6.33 -0.69 -12.73
N LYS A 119 7.35 -0.51 -13.57
CA LYS A 119 7.23 -0.54 -15.03
C LYS A 119 6.83 -1.91 -15.57
N SER A 120 7.30 -2.99 -14.95
CA SER A 120 7.03 -4.37 -15.38
C SER A 120 5.69 -4.91 -14.88
N SER A 121 4.98 -4.20 -14.01
CA SER A 121 3.74 -4.65 -13.39
C SER A 121 2.52 -3.89 -13.91
N SER A 122 1.43 -4.61 -14.14
CA SER A 122 0.11 -4.04 -14.42
C SER A 122 -0.78 -4.16 -13.20
N ILE A 123 -1.64 -3.16 -12.97
CA ILE A 123 -2.54 -3.09 -11.81
C ILE A 123 -4.00 -3.17 -12.28
N ILE A 124 -4.69 -4.20 -11.80
CA ILE A 124 -6.12 -4.39 -11.99
C ILE A 124 -6.80 -4.13 -10.65
N GLY A 125 -7.36 -2.93 -10.52
CA GLY A 125 -8.01 -2.48 -9.30
C GLY A 125 -9.48 -2.90 -9.22
N PHE A 126 -9.96 -3.07 -7.99
CA PHE A 126 -11.37 -3.34 -7.70
C PHE A 126 -11.88 -2.42 -6.60
N SER A 127 -13.10 -1.92 -6.78
CA SER A 127 -13.79 -1.20 -5.71
C SER A 127 -14.09 -2.13 -4.54
N CYS A 128 -14.15 -1.56 -3.34
CA CYS A 128 -14.51 -2.29 -2.12
C CYS A 128 -15.54 -1.51 -1.30
N MET A 129 -16.27 -2.23 -0.46
CA MET A 129 -17.06 -1.62 0.62
C MET A 129 -16.16 -1.42 1.84
N PRO A 130 -16.29 -0.30 2.57
CA PRO A 130 -15.50 -0.05 3.76
C PRO A 130 -15.83 -1.03 4.88
N ASN A 131 -14.82 -1.36 5.69
CA ASN A 131 -14.97 -2.07 6.95
C ASN A 131 -14.93 -1.09 8.15
N LYS A 132 -15.07 -1.61 9.37
CA LYS A 132 -15.09 -0.82 10.62
C LYS A 132 -13.82 0.01 10.87
N SER A 133 -12.68 -0.39 10.29
CA SER A 133 -11.38 0.27 10.47
C SER A 133 -11.05 1.24 9.33
N SER A 134 -11.91 1.33 8.32
CA SER A 134 -11.66 2.11 7.10
C SER A 134 -11.72 3.62 7.37
N LEU A 135 -10.63 4.30 7.04
CA LEU A 135 -10.46 5.77 7.11
C LEU A 135 -10.19 6.39 5.73
N CYS A 136 -10.24 5.59 4.66
CA CYS A 136 -9.81 6.01 3.33
C CYS A 136 -10.65 7.17 2.75
N LYS A 137 -11.89 7.36 3.20
CA LYS A 137 -12.68 8.55 2.86
C LYS A 137 -12.08 9.83 3.44
N SER A 138 -11.50 9.78 4.65
CA SER A 138 -10.86 10.94 5.28
C SER A 138 -9.54 11.36 4.60
N THR A 139 -8.96 10.49 3.78
CA THR A 139 -7.70 10.73 3.06
C THR A 139 -7.90 10.86 1.55
N ASP A 140 -9.15 10.90 1.08
CA ASP A 140 -9.53 10.92 -0.35
C ASP A 140 -8.88 9.77 -1.15
N THR A 141 -8.77 8.58 -0.52
CA THR A 141 -8.17 7.38 -1.11
C THR A 141 -9.15 6.22 -1.23
N ASP A 142 -10.43 6.51 -1.04
CA ASP A 142 -11.51 5.53 -1.15
C ASP A 142 -11.89 5.20 -2.61
N MET A 143 -11.55 6.08 -3.55
CA MET A 143 -11.65 5.88 -4.99
C MET A 143 -10.31 6.24 -5.64
N ILE A 144 -10.17 5.89 -6.93
CA ILE A 144 -8.91 6.07 -7.65
C ILE A 144 -9.17 6.63 -9.06
N GLU A 145 -8.29 7.54 -9.51
CA GLU A 145 -8.35 8.15 -10.84
C GLU A 145 -7.12 7.80 -11.70
N GLU A 146 -6.01 7.38 -11.07
CA GLU A 146 -4.73 7.08 -11.71
C GLU A 146 -4.00 5.91 -11.03
N GLY A 147 -2.90 5.43 -11.60
CA GLY A 147 -2.04 4.40 -10.99
C GLY A 147 -2.49 2.96 -11.22
N PHE A 148 -3.45 2.74 -12.13
CA PHE A 148 -3.97 1.44 -12.53
C PHE A 148 -4.05 1.30 -14.04
N ASP A 149 -4.13 0.08 -14.54
CA ASP A 149 -4.39 -0.22 -15.96
C ASP A 149 -5.90 -0.40 -16.22
N LEU A 150 -6.57 -1.18 -15.37
CA LEU A 150 -8.02 -1.34 -15.34
C LEU A 150 -8.55 -1.20 -13.91
N PHE A 151 -9.73 -0.62 -13.75
CA PHE A 151 -10.40 -0.51 -12.45
C PHE A 151 -11.86 -0.91 -12.56
N PHE A 152 -12.27 -1.90 -11.76
CA PHE A 152 -13.59 -2.53 -11.79
C PHE A 152 -14.45 -2.06 -10.61
N VAL A 153 -15.68 -1.62 -10.91
CA VAL A 153 -16.72 -1.36 -9.92
C VAL A 153 -17.87 -2.34 -10.16
N LYS A 154 -18.13 -3.23 -9.21
CA LYS A 154 -19.21 -4.22 -9.31
C LYS A 154 -20.56 -3.57 -9.03
N LEU A 155 -21.48 -3.67 -10.00
CA LEU A 155 -22.86 -3.20 -9.93
C LEU A 155 -23.79 -4.36 -10.28
N HIS A 156 -24.30 -5.08 -9.23
CA HIS A 156 -25.17 -6.23 -9.44
C HIS A 156 -24.57 -7.28 -10.42
N GLU A 157 -25.11 -7.38 -11.63
CA GLU A 157 -24.76 -8.42 -12.62
C GLU A 157 -23.65 -7.98 -13.59
N PHE A 158 -23.11 -6.79 -13.45
CA PHE A 158 -22.07 -6.26 -14.33
C PHE A 158 -21.03 -5.44 -13.58
N TYR A 159 -19.94 -5.16 -14.26
CA TYR A 159 -18.90 -4.23 -13.83
C TYR A 159 -18.91 -3.00 -14.73
N LEU A 160 -18.76 -1.81 -14.13
CA LEU A 160 -18.19 -0.68 -14.83
C LEU A 160 -16.67 -0.78 -14.75
N VAL A 161 -16.00 -0.59 -15.87
CA VAL A 161 -14.56 -0.76 -16.02
C VAL A 161 -13.94 0.51 -16.54
N TRP A 162 -13.08 1.12 -15.73
CA TRP A 162 -12.29 2.29 -16.10
C TRP A 162 -10.98 1.84 -16.73
N VAL A 163 -10.65 2.38 -17.90
CA VAL A 163 -9.39 2.14 -18.60
C VAL A 163 -8.43 3.27 -18.27
N GLY A 164 -7.39 2.96 -17.47
CA GLY A 164 -6.45 3.94 -16.92
C GLY A 164 -5.16 4.12 -17.72
N SER A 165 -4.84 3.19 -18.64
CA SER A 165 -3.59 3.23 -19.40
C SER A 165 -3.75 2.62 -20.80
N SER A 166 -2.74 2.83 -21.67
CA SER A 166 -2.65 2.14 -22.97
C SER A 166 -2.57 0.62 -22.81
N ARG A 167 -1.86 0.13 -21.79
CA ARG A 167 -1.78 -1.30 -21.47
C ARG A 167 -3.14 -1.86 -21.05
N GLY A 168 -3.96 -1.08 -20.35
CA GLY A 168 -5.36 -1.44 -20.06
C GLY A 168 -6.20 -1.57 -21.32
N TYR A 169 -5.96 -0.73 -22.33
CA TYR A 169 -6.60 -0.88 -23.65
C TYR A 169 -6.17 -2.18 -24.34
N ASP A 170 -4.89 -2.51 -24.34
CA ASP A 170 -4.39 -3.75 -24.94
C ASP A 170 -5.02 -4.97 -24.26
N MET A 171 -5.22 -4.92 -22.93
CA MET A 171 -5.89 -5.98 -22.16
C MET A 171 -7.36 -6.16 -22.55
N ILE A 172 -8.10 -5.07 -22.72
CA ILE A 172 -9.51 -5.11 -23.18
C ILE A 172 -9.59 -5.69 -24.58
N HIS A 173 -8.69 -5.30 -25.46
CA HIS A 173 -8.68 -5.75 -26.86
C HIS A 173 -8.50 -7.28 -26.99
N GLU A 174 -7.88 -7.96 -26.01
CA GLU A 174 -7.76 -9.42 -25.98
C GLU A 174 -9.13 -10.14 -25.90
N ARG A 175 -10.16 -9.45 -25.36
CA ARG A 175 -11.51 -9.96 -25.17
C ARG A 175 -12.54 -8.86 -25.38
N GLU A 176 -12.39 -8.09 -26.45
CA GLU A 176 -13.25 -6.93 -26.77
C GLU A 176 -14.74 -7.32 -26.76
N GLU A 177 -15.05 -8.56 -27.15
CA GLU A 177 -16.41 -9.10 -27.17
C GLU A 177 -17.11 -9.15 -25.80
N PHE A 178 -16.35 -9.02 -24.68
CA PHE A 178 -16.92 -8.99 -23.33
C PHE A 178 -17.28 -7.58 -22.87
N PHE A 179 -16.89 -6.55 -23.62
CA PHE A 179 -17.01 -5.15 -23.23
C PHE A 179 -17.97 -4.39 -24.11
N GLU A 180 -18.84 -3.64 -23.49
CA GLU A 180 -19.79 -2.72 -24.13
C GLU A 180 -19.34 -1.28 -23.85
N GLU A 181 -19.26 -0.43 -24.89
CA GLU A 181 -18.91 0.99 -24.76
C GLU A 181 -20.08 1.83 -24.27
N ASN A 182 -21.30 1.36 -24.47
CA ASN A 182 -22.51 2.10 -24.14
C ASN A 182 -22.85 1.90 -22.65
N VAL A 183 -22.57 2.93 -21.85
CA VAL A 183 -23.02 3.05 -20.47
C VAL A 183 -24.31 3.86 -20.46
N SER A 184 -25.43 3.22 -20.12
CA SER A 184 -26.75 3.84 -20.10
C SER A 184 -26.93 4.79 -18.90
N HIS A 185 -27.96 5.66 -18.96
CA HIS A 185 -28.33 6.49 -17.81
C HIS A 185 -28.69 5.64 -16.58
N GLU A 186 -29.36 4.50 -16.78
CA GLU A 186 -29.67 3.58 -15.68
C GLU A 186 -28.41 2.98 -15.03
N ASP A 187 -27.36 2.67 -15.81
CA ASP A 187 -26.09 2.20 -15.28
C ASP A 187 -25.40 3.29 -14.44
N ILE A 188 -25.52 4.56 -14.86
CA ILE A 188 -25.02 5.71 -14.12
C ILE A 188 -25.79 5.88 -12.81
N ASP A 189 -27.11 5.78 -12.81
CA ASP A 189 -27.94 5.88 -11.61
C ASP A 189 -27.59 4.79 -10.61
N ARG A 190 -27.41 3.56 -11.05
CA ARG A 190 -26.94 2.43 -10.21
C ARG A 190 -25.56 2.68 -9.62
N TYR A 191 -24.65 3.30 -10.37
CA TYR A 191 -23.34 3.68 -9.83
C TYR A 191 -23.46 4.77 -8.75
N VAL A 192 -24.31 5.78 -8.95
CA VAL A 192 -24.56 6.84 -7.97
C VAL A 192 -25.14 6.25 -6.68
N GLU A 193 -26.17 5.39 -6.79
CA GLU A 193 -26.76 4.68 -5.65
C GLU A 193 -25.70 3.85 -4.87
N TRP A 194 -24.86 3.12 -5.62
CA TRP A 194 -23.78 2.35 -5.02
C TRP A 194 -22.79 3.26 -4.26
N ARG A 195 -22.40 4.41 -4.85
CA ARG A 195 -21.52 5.40 -4.21
C ARG A 195 -22.14 5.96 -2.93
N GLU A 196 -23.40 6.34 -2.98
CA GLU A 196 -24.12 6.85 -1.80
C GLU A 196 -24.21 5.82 -0.70
N LYS A 197 -24.62 4.59 -1.03
CA LYS A 197 -24.67 3.48 -0.07
C LYS A 197 -23.31 3.25 0.58
N ARG A 198 -22.26 3.18 -0.21
CA ARG A 198 -20.89 3.01 0.26
C ARG A 198 -20.45 4.14 1.18
N ASN A 199 -20.78 5.38 0.84
CA ASN A 199 -20.40 6.57 1.59
C ASN A 199 -21.08 6.65 2.99
N ARG A 200 -22.22 5.99 3.16
CA ARG A 200 -22.94 5.93 4.45
C ARG A 200 -22.37 4.87 5.41
N ILE A 201 -21.56 3.94 4.93
CA ILE A 201 -20.98 2.86 5.75
C ILE A 201 -19.76 3.33 6.55
N PHE A 202 -19.08 4.41 6.14
CA PHE A 202 -17.92 4.90 6.86
C PHE A 202 -18.30 5.39 8.26
N GLU A 203 -17.78 4.72 9.28
CA GLU A 203 -18.03 5.05 10.69
C GLU A 203 -16.94 5.97 11.27
N LEU A 204 -15.71 5.86 10.74
CA LEU A 204 -14.54 6.57 11.24
C LEU A 204 -14.20 7.77 10.35
N SER A 205 -13.77 8.87 10.98
CA SER A 205 -13.27 10.04 10.29
C SER A 205 -12.16 10.74 11.06
N ILE A 206 -11.24 11.34 10.32
CA ILE A 206 -10.17 12.21 10.81
C ILE A 206 -10.11 13.43 9.89
N ASP A 207 -10.01 14.62 10.47
CA ASP A 207 -9.69 15.82 9.70
C ASP A 207 -8.16 15.90 9.50
N PHE A 208 -7.70 15.53 8.32
CA PHE A 208 -6.28 15.57 7.97
C PHE A 208 -5.78 16.97 7.62
N ASN A 209 -6.65 17.94 7.33
CA ASN A 209 -6.24 19.29 6.92
C ASN A 209 -5.50 20.02 8.04
N ASN A 210 -5.97 19.87 9.28
CA ASN A 210 -5.40 20.50 10.45
C ASN A 210 -4.26 19.68 11.11
N MET A 211 -4.04 18.42 10.69
CA MET A 211 -3.05 17.54 11.32
C MET A 211 -1.61 18.06 11.25
N PRO A 212 -1.11 18.66 10.14
CA PRO A 212 0.24 19.20 10.09
C PRO A 212 0.51 20.24 11.17
N ASP A 213 -0.43 21.14 11.42
CA ASP A 213 -0.29 22.20 12.44
C ASP A 213 -0.47 21.63 13.85
N LEU A 214 -1.42 20.73 14.06
CA LEU A 214 -1.59 20.05 15.35
C LEU A 214 -0.35 19.24 15.74
N MET A 215 0.26 18.56 14.80
CA MET A 215 1.52 17.84 15.02
C MET A 215 2.67 18.77 15.42
N GLU A 216 2.75 19.96 14.82
CA GLU A 216 3.78 20.98 15.15
C GLU A 216 3.56 21.53 16.55
N LEU A 217 2.33 22.01 16.82
CA LEU A 217 1.96 22.65 18.09
C LEU A 217 2.06 21.67 19.26
N SER A 218 1.81 20.38 19.03
CA SER A 218 1.84 19.34 20.05
C SER A 218 3.15 18.54 20.08
N TYR A 219 4.20 19.02 19.41
CA TYR A 219 5.46 18.26 19.32
C TYR A 219 6.09 17.94 20.69
N ASN A 220 5.96 18.86 21.67
CA ASN A 220 6.48 18.70 23.03
C ASN A 220 5.38 18.35 24.05
N ASP A 221 4.20 17.97 23.63
CA ASP A 221 3.09 17.61 24.51
C ASP A 221 3.34 16.26 25.22
N GLU A 222 2.89 16.16 26.48
CA GLU A 222 2.98 14.96 27.32
C GLU A 222 2.18 13.77 26.74
N ILE A 223 1.29 14.00 25.80
CA ILE A 223 0.52 12.97 25.10
C ILE A 223 1.43 11.92 24.48
N TRP A 224 2.63 12.30 24.02
CA TRP A 224 3.61 11.38 23.46
C TRP A 224 4.19 10.43 24.50
N ASN A 225 4.39 10.90 25.73
CA ASN A 225 4.84 10.05 26.84
C ASN A 225 3.78 8.99 27.18
N TYR A 226 2.49 9.39 27.18
CA TYR A 226 1.38 8.45 27.39
C TYR A 226 1.41 7.32 26.35
N PHE A 227 1.47 7.63 25.06
CA PHE A 227 1.53 6.61 24.01
C PHE A 227 2.82 5.80 24.03
N ALA A 228 3.96 6.43 24.29
CA ALA A 228 5.25 5.74 24.35
C ALA A 228 5.32 4.72 25.48
N ASN A 229 4.69 5.00 26.63
CA ASN A 229 4.66 4.07 27.76
C ASN A 229 3.85 2.81 27.46
N LYS A 230 2.82 2.89 26.60
CA LYS A 230 2.02 1.75 26.14
C LYS A 230 2.64 1.03 24.93
N CYS A 231 3.39 1.73 24.09
CA CYS A 231 3.92 1.20 22.84
C CYS A 231 4.94 0.08 23.06
N LEU A 232 4.75 -1.04 22.39
CA LEU A 232 5.67 -2.18 22.45
C LEU A 232 6.90 -2.03 21.52
N SER A 233 6.94 -1.00 20.68
CA SER A 233 7.95 -0.82 19.62
C SER A 233 8.11 -2.04 18.68
N CYS A 234 7.04 -2.81 18.48
CA CYS A 234 7.05 -4.05 17.71
C CYS A 234 7.16 -3.85 16.20
N GLY A 235 7.02 -2.61 15.68
CA GLY A 235 7.11 -2.30 14.26
C GLY A 235 5.88 -2.70 13.41
N GLN A 236 4.86 -3.34 14.00
CA GLN A 236 3.68 -3.82 13.27
C GLN A 236 3.02 -2.72 12.42
N CYS A 237 2.85 -1.53 12.99
CA CYS A 237 2.24 -0.38 12.31
C CYS A 237 2.98 0.02 11.02
N SER A 238 4.30 -0.17 10.92
CA SER A 238 5.08 0.11 9.70
C SER A 238 5.10 -1.06 8.73
N MET A 239 5.09 -2.31 9.23
CA MET A 239 5.09 -3.51 8.40
C MET A 239 3.80 -3.64 7.58
N VAL A 240 2.64 -3.41 8.22
CA VAL A 240 1.32 -3.48 7.57
C VAL A 240 0.92 -2.20 6.83
N CYS A 241 1.70 -1.13 6.94
CA CYS A 241 1.38 0.13 6.26
C CYS A 241 1.79 0.10 4.79
N PRO A 242 0.89 0.40 3.84
CA PRO A 242 1.21 0.39 2.41
C PRO A 242 2.15 1.53 1.99
N THR A 243 2.27 2.58 2.80
CA THR A 243 3.11 3.76 2.52
C THR A 243 4.42 3.80 3.31
N CYS A 244 4.71 2.82 4.19
CA CYS A 244 5.99 2.74 4.89
C CYS A 244 7.06 2.12 4.00
N ASN A 245 8.19 2.81 3.89
CA ASN A 245 9.29 2.51 2.97
C ASN A 245 10.63 2.22 3.69
N CYS A 246 10.62 2.09 5.01
CA CYS A 246 11.84 1.82 5.78
C CYS A 246 12.48 0.50 5.37
N TYR A 247 13.79 0.52 5.14
CA TYR A 247 14.59 -0.67 4.86
C TYR A 247 15.99 -0.52 5.44
N THR A 248 16.66 -1.65 5.61
CA THR A 248 18.10 -1.73 5.89
C THR A 248 18.81 -2.44 4.77
N VAL A 249 20.11 -2.17 4.64
CA VAL A 249 21.01 -2.80 3.68
C VAL A 249 22.11 -3.52 4.45
N THR A 250 22.34 -4.79 4.12
CA THR A 250 23.34 -5.62 4.79
C THR A 250 24.19 -6.36 3.78
N ASP A 251 25.50 -6.42 4.04
CA ASP A 251 26.42 -7.24 3.27
C ASP A 251 26.59 -8.61 3.94
N VAL A 252 26.48 -9.66 3.14
CA VAL A 252 26.69 -11.04 3.56
C VAL A 252 27.84 -11.59 2.77
N PHE A 253 28.95 -11.83 3.44
CA PHE A 253 30.17 -12.35 2.85
C PHE A 253 30.13 -13.88 2.72
N ASP A 254 30.83 -14.43 1.73
CA ASP A 254 31.04 -15.85 1.61
C ASP A 254 32.01 -16.30 2.70
N VAL A 255 31.63 -17.35 3.44
CA VAL A 255 32.46 -17.89 4.56
C VAL A 255 33.81 -18.43 4.08
N THR A 256 33.89 -18.85 2.81
CA THR A 256 35.09 -19.43 2.22
C THR A 256 35.97 -18.44 1.48
N ASN A 257 35.40 -17.28 1.10
CA ASN A 257 36.12 -16.22 0.40
C ASN A 257 35.51 -14.84 0.74
N GLU A 258 36.17 -14.11 1.64
CA GLU A 258 35.73 -12.79 2.11
C GLU A 258 35.69 -11.69 1.03
N SER A 259 36.32 -11.93 -0.15
CA SER A 259 36.21 -11.01 -1.29
C SER A 259 34.92 -11.18 -2.09
N ARG A 260 34.11 -12.21 -1.78
CA ARG A 260 32.81 -12.48 -2.39
C ARG A 260 31.67 -12.26 -1.42
N GLY A 261 30.54 -11.80 -1.97
CA GLY A 261 29.35 -11.63 -1.14
C GLY A 261 28.18 -11.08 -1.91
N LYS A 262 27.12 -10.78 -1.13
CA LYS A 262 25.86 -10.24 -1.61
C LYS A 262 25.45 -9.08 -0.75
N ARG A 263 24.95 -8.01 -1.37
CA ARG A 263 24.27 -6.91 -0.68
C ARG A 263 22.78 -7.15 -0.74
N ASN A 264 22.19 -7.32 0.41
CA ASN A 264 20.76 -7.54 0.57
C ASN A 264 20.07 -6.28 1.07
N ARG A 265 18.85 -6.05 0.60
CA ARG A 265 17.91 -5.08 1.14
C ARG A 265 16.80 -5.82 1.85
N MET A 266 16.42 -5.37 3.03
CA MET A 266 15.34 -5.96 3.82
C MET A 266 14.45 -4.86 4.40
N TRP A 267 13.14 -5.13 4.55
CA TRP A 267 12.28 -4.24 5.31
C TRP A 267 12.82 -4.01 6.71
N ASP A 268 12.64 -2.79 7.15
CA ASP A 268 12.98 -2.35 8.49
C ASP A 268 11.86 -1.48 9.06
N SER A 269 11.97 -1.04 10.28
CA SER A 269 10.97 -0.20 10.92
C SER A 269 11.62 0.93 11.69
N CYS A 270 11.16 2.15 11.45
CA CYS A 270 11.53 3.31 12.27
C CYS A 270 11.08 3.19 13.74
N MET A 271 10.29 2.14 14.07
CA MET A 271 9.91 1.80 15.45
C MET A 271 10.96 0.94 16.16
N PHE A 272 11.88 0.30 15.43
CA PHE A 272 12.95 -0.49 16.02
C PHE A 272 14.05 0.40 16.59
N VAL A 273 14.63 0.01 17.73
CA VAL A 273 15.64 0.81 18.43
C VAL A 273 16.89 1.01 17.58
N ASP A 274 17.27 -0.01 16.81
CA ASP A 274 18.53 -0.01 16.05
C ASP A 274 18.40 0.68 14.68
N TYR A 275 17.17 1.03 14.23
CA TYR A 275 16.95 1.65 12.93
C TYR A 275 17.69 2.99 12.74
N SER A 276 17.84 3.75 13.83
CA SER A 276 18.54 5.06 13.82
C SER A 276 19.91 5.01 14.48
N LEU A 277 20.43 3.80 14.74
CA LEU A 277 21.78 3.59 15.26
C LEU A 277 22.80 3.78 14.14
N VAL A 278 23.83 4.59 14.39
CA VAL A 278 24.91 4.86 13.44
C VAL A 278 26.25 4.35 13.97
N ALA A 279 27.25 4.30 13.09
CA ALA A 279 28.61 3.96 13.48
C ALA A 279 29.07 4.84 14.65
N GLY A 280 29.75 4.25 15.64
CA GLY A 280 30.15 4.93 16.86
C GLY A 280 29.12 4.83 18.01
N GLY A 281 27.99 4.15 17.79
CA GLY A 281 27.01 3.84 18.85
C GLY A 281 26.03 4.98 19.17
N HIS A 282 26.03 6.07 18.41
CA HIS A 282 25.03 7.12 18.58
C HIS A 282 23.69 6.72 17.96
N ASN A 283 22.61 6.94 18.70
CA ASN A 283 21.26 6.68 18.24
C ASN A 283 20.42 7.97 18.25
N PHE A 284 20.08 8.46 17.07
CA PHE A 284 19.28 9.68 16.92
C PHE A 284 17.84 9.56 17.45
N ARG A 285 17.33 8.34 17.66
CA ARG A 285 15.96 8.05 18.12
C ARG A 285 15.94 6.90 19.10
N GLY A 286 16.75 7.01 20.16
CA GLY A 286 16.89 5.98 21.19
C GLY A 286 15.62 5.79 22.02
N SER A 287 14.84 6.85 22.26
CA SER A 287 13.61 6.76 23.05
C SER A 287 12.40 6.29 22.22
N ARG A 288 11.43 5.63 22.86
CA ARG A 288 10.15 5.26 22.22
C ARG A 288 9.34 6.49 21.80
N VAL A 289 9.44 7.59 22.55
CA VAL A 289 8.80 8.87 22.26
C VAL A 289 9.28 9.38 20.90
N ASP A 290 10.59 9.41 20.67
CA ASP A 290 11.18 9.92 19.42
C ASP A 290 10.76 9.07 18.21
N ARG A 291 10.72 7.75 18.37
CA ARG A 291 10.30 6.83 17.31
C ARG A 291 8.82 6.97 16.97
N LEU A 292 7.95 7.11 17.97
CA LEU A 292 6.53 7.39 17.76
C LEU A 292 6.32 8.73 17.06
N LYS A 293 6.93 9.80 17.57
CA LYS A 293 6.87 11.13 16.94
C LYS A 293 7.28 11.07 15.48
N LEU A 294 8.37 10.35 15.15
CA LEU A 294 8.82 10.19 13.77
C LEU A 294 7.76 9.52 12.89
N TRP A 295 7.20 8.39 13.33
CA TRP A 295 6.20 7.65 12.55
C TRP A 295 4.97 8.51 12.27
N TYR A 296 4.41 9.17 13.31
CA TYR A 296 3.24 10.03 13.16
C TYR A 296 3.53 11.32 12.38
N THR A 297 4.73 11.89 12.53
CA THR A 297 5.17 13.02 11.71
C THR A 297 5.15 12.67 10.21
N HIS A 298 5.66 11.52 9.82
CA HIS A 298 5.58 11.06 8.43
C HIS A 298 4.14 10.90 7.94
N LYS A 299 3.24 10.36 8.76
CA LYS A 299 1.85 10.07 8.36
C LYS A 299 0.94 11.30 8.33
N LEU A 300 1.11 12.20 9.27
CA LEU A 300 0.16 13.28 9.53
C LEU A 300 0.68 14.67 9.13
N LYS A 301 2.01 14.84 8.92
CA LYS A 301 2.60 16.15 8.68
C LYS A 301 3.50 16.21 7.46
N SER A 302 4.65 15.52 7.48
CA SER A 302 5.73 15.76 6.52
C SER A 302 5.30 15.52 5.08
N PHE A 303 4.63 14.41 4.82
CA PHE A 303 4.16 14.05 3.49
C PHE A 303 3.15 15.07 2.95
N GLY A 304 2.26 15.59 3.80
CA GLY A 304 1.29 16.61 3.43
C GLY A 304 1.95 17.94 3.03
N ARG A 305 3.04 18.32 3.69
CA ARG A 305 3.80 19.53 3.33
C ARG A 305 4.57 19.39 2.03
N GLU A 306 5.11 18.21 1.76
CA GLU A 306 5.95 17.95 0.59
C GLU A 306 5.14 17.68 -0.67
N TYR A 307 4.09 16.84 -0.57
CA TYR A 307 3.32 16.32 -1.71
C TYR A 307 1.84 16.76 -1.73
N GLY A 308 1.42 17.66 -0.83
CA GLY A 308 0.05 18.19 -0.77
C GLY A 308 -1.02 17.21 -0.32
N ARG A 309 -0.64 16.02 0.18
CA ARG A 309 -1.55 14.95 0.59
C ARG A 309 -0.96 14.12 1.76
N PRO A 310 -1.77 13.56 2.68
CA PRO A 310 -1.25 12.86 3.85
C PRO A 310 -0.47 11.60 3.45
N GLY A 311 0.56 11.26 4.24
CA GLY A 311 1.29 9.99 4.10
C GLY A 311 0.49 8.77 4.54
N CYS A 312 -0.71 8.96 5.07
CA CYS A 312 -1.69 7.93 5.40
C CYS A 312 -2.70 7.80 4.26
N VAL A 313 -3.04 6.57 3.89
CA VAL A 313 -4.10 6.25 2.91
C VAL A 313 -5.35 5.65 3.57
N GLY A 314 -5.52 5.81 4.86
CA GLY A 314 -6.72 5.44 5.60
C GLY A 314 -7.14 3.96 5.51
N CYS A 315 -6.24 3.05 5.15
CA CYS A 315 -6.56 1.64 4.91
C CYS A 315 -7.00 0.83 6.15
N GLY A 316 -6.82 1.37 7.37
CA GLY A 316 -7.25 0.73 8.61
C GLY A 316 -6.33 -0.37 9.15
N ARG A 317 -5.35 -0.88 8.41
CA ARG A 317 -4.50 -2.01 8.86
C ARG A 317 -3.81 -1.76 10.21
N CYS A 318 -3.33 -0.56 10.47
CA CYS A 318 -2.70 -0.23 11.76
C CYS A 318 -3.72 -0.15 12.90
N VAL A 319 -5.01 0.10 12.61
CA VAL A 319 -6.09 0.04 13.59
C VAL A 319 -6.35 -1.40 14.01
N GLU A 320 -6.43 -2.33 13.05
CA GLU A 320 -6.73 -3.74 13.28
C GLU A 320 -5.57 -4.52 13.93
N THR A 321 -4.33 -4.10 13.68
CA THR A 321 -3.17 -4.91 14.04
C THR A 321 -2.41 -4.45 15.28
N CYS A 322 -2.66 -3.26 15.82
CA CYS A 322 -1.96 -2.78 16.99
C CYS A 322 -2.48 -3.45 18.28
N PRO A 323 -1.66 -4.25 18.99
CA PRO A 323 -2.13 -4.99 20.17
C PRO A 323 -2.42 -4.09 21.39
N VAL A 324 -2.03 -2.81 21.32
CA VAL A 324 -2.20 -1.82 22.42
C VAL A 324 -2.99 -0.60 21.96
N ASP A 325 -3.66 -0.71 20.82
CA ASP A 325 -4.53 0.30 20.22
C ASP A 325 -3.88 1.69 20.04
N ILE A 326 -2.61 1.70 19.62
CA ILE A 326 -1.88 2.91 19.24
C ILE A 326 -1.81 2.96 17.73
N ASN A 327 -2.74 3.69 17.11
CA ASN A 327 -2.91 3.75 15.67
C ASN A 327 -3.19 5.19 15.22
N VAL A 328 -3.33 5.41 13.91
CA VAL A 328 -3.51 6.75 13.35
C VAL A 328 -4.77 7.44 13.87
N LEU A 329 -5.86 6.68 14.11
CA LEU A 329 -7.11 7.22 14.63
C LEU A 329 -6.97 7.70 16.09
N THR A 330 -6.47 6.81 16.98
CA THR A 330 -6.34 7.13 18.41
C THR A 330 -5.41 8.30 18.65
N VAL A 331 -4.27 8.38 17.93
CA VAL A 331 -3.32 9.49 18.08
C VAL A 331 -3.88 10.79 17.49
N ALA A 332 -4.47 10.75 16.29
CA ALA A 332 -5.07 11.94 15.69
C ALA A 332 -6.22 12.49 16.55
N THR A 333 -7.08 11.62 17.08
CA THR A 333 -8.15 12.01 18.00
C THR A 333 -7.57 12.68 19.25
N ALA A 334 -6.58 12.08 19.87
CA ALA A 334 -5.96 12.63 21.06
C ALA A 334 -5.28 14.00 20.81
N LEU A 335 -4.65 14.19 19.67
CA LEU A 335 -4.09 15.49 19.26
C LEU A 335 -5.17 16.55 19.06
N THR A 336 -6.33 16.16 18.52
CA THR A 336 -7.46 17.06 18.26
C THR A 336 -8.18 17.45 19.56
N THR A 337 -8.47 16.47 20.42
CA THR A 337 -9.24 16.68 21.66
C THR A 337 -8.40 17.18 22.82
N ARG A 338 -7.07 17.06 22.72
CA ARG A 338 -6.11 17.29 23.82
C ARG A 338 -6.32 16.36 25.02
N GLU A 339 -6.97 15.22 24.76
CA GLU A 339 -7.25 14.21 25.78
C GLU A 339 -6.65 12.88 25.38
N VAL A 340 -6.07 12.17 26.33
CA VAL A 340 -5.65 10.78 26.13
C VAL A 340 -6.86 9.84 26.28
N PRO A 341 -6.92 8.73 25.53
CA PRO A 341 -8.00 7.76 25.68
C PRO A 341 -8.12 7.29 27.13
N LYS A 342 -9.31 7.37 27.70
CA LYS A 342 -9.62 6.79 29.01
C LYS A 342 -9.47 5.29 28.92
N GLN A 343 -8.84 4.70 29.93
CA GLN A 343 -8.64 3.24 30.04
C GLN A 343 -9.98 2.54 30.20
#